data_2d2255236c9b2dbc02ea5f04d000c75a
#
_entry.id   2d2255236c9b2dbc02ea5f04d000c75a
#
_cell.length_a   1.000
_cell.length_b   1.000
_cell.length_c   1.000
_cell.angle_alpha   90.00
_cell.angle_beta   90.00
_cell.angle_gamma   90.00
#
_symmetry.space_group_name_H-M   'P 1'
#
loop_
_entity.id
_entity.type
_entity.pdbx_description
1 polymer ?
#
loop_
_entity_poly.entity_id
_entity_poly.type
_entity_poly.pdbx_seq_one_letter_code
_entity_poly.pdbx_strand_id
1 'polypeptide(L)'
;MKRFLSVLLLLCALNCFAQEPLLKTQWNQTHPYNMMCPADPFENYAHCYTGCPATAMGQIINYLRTTNGMRFDDGDDYTASYAGREFHIDDDWEMYQFPSFPQLNTMLDSVDAVFQRGEELNDSLVAAVIFACGVACTEVFTASPSYGSGTFAVNQALAAYRRFGFTDCKLYRNATDEMYEKLIANLEAGYPAHLAVVNNAANSGHNVVVDGYRESDNKYHINFGWGGSMDNWFRIPDPTGFGYGWTKIEGIIVDIIPTNTAVQEVADKQSLEVYPNPATDVIYLTNLPCETVDYVIFNVLGQNVSAGSTSGTIYISDLEKGLYILQIKGEKHLETAKFMVK
;
A
#
# COMPACT_ATOMS: atom_id res chain seq x y z
N MET A 1 23.03 47.85 -39.77
CA MET A 1 22.18 46.63 -39.55
C MET A 1 22.65 45.93 -38.30
N LYS A 2 21.97 46.16 -37.16
CA LYS A 2 22.24 45.48 -35.88
C LYS A 2 21.19 44.36 -35.73
N ARG A 3 21.65 43.11 -35.73
CA ARG A 3 20.79 41.95 -35.46
C ARG A 3 20.63 41.82 -33.95
N PHE A 4 19.42 41.98 -33.45
CA PHE A 4 19.04 41.61 -32.08
C PHE A 4 18.84 40.09 -32.03
N LEU A 5 19.64 39.42 -31.23
CA LEU A 5 19.48 38.03 -30.90
C LEU A 5 18.59 37.95 -29.65
N SER A 6 17.31 37.59 -29.83
CA SER A 6 16.41 37.34 -28.72
C SER A 6 16.70 35.95 -28.18
N VAL A 7 17.30 35.90 -27.00
CA VAL A 7 17.42 34.64 -26.20
C VAL A 7 16.10 34.40 -25.49
N LEU A 8 15.36 33.44 -25.98
CA LEU A 8 14.15 32.93 -25.31
C LEU A 8 14.57 32.05 -24.12
N LEU A 9 14.54 32.61 -22.90
CA LEU A 9 14.70 31.80 -21.67
C LEU A 9 13.43 31.00 -21.50
N LEU A 10 13.53 29.70 -21.77
CA LEU A 10 12.50 28.70 -21.39
C LEU A 10 12.61 28.50 -19.88
N LEU A 11 11.78 29.20 -19.11
CA LEU A 11 11.57 28.88 -17.71
C LEU A 11 10.80 27.53 -17.65
N CYS A 12 11.53 26.43 -17.45
CA CYS A 12 10.92 25.21 -16.93
C CYS A 12 10.44 25.52 -15.49
N ALA A 13 9.17 25.83 -15.34
CA ALA A 13 8.54 25.79 -14.03
C ALA A 13 8.54 24.32 -13.59
N LEU A 14 9.51 23.94 -12.75
CA LEU A 14 9.45 22.73 -11.96
C LEU A 14 8.25 22.90 -11.02
N ASN A 15 7.09 22.39 -11.43
CA ASN A 15 5.98 22.19 -10.52
C ASN A 15 6.40 21.11 -9.52
N CYS A 16 6.97 21.54 -8.41
CA CYS A 16 7.22 20.70 -7.26
C CYS A 16 5.84 20.40 -6.61
N PHE A 17 5.10 19.44 -7.16
CA PHE A 17 3.93 18.92 -6.49
C PHE A 17 4.43 18.11 -5.28
N ALA A 18 4.04 18.53 -4.09
CA ALA A 18 4.20 17.69 -2.90
C ALA A 18 3.49 16.36 -3.19
N GLN A 19 4.22 15.25 -3.09
CA GLN A 19 3.61 13.94 -3.24
C GLN A 19 2.61 13.76 -2.10
N GLU A 20 1.33 13.56 -2.45
CA GLU A 20 0.30 13.23 -1.46
C GLU A 20 0.62 11.86 -0.84
N PRO A 21 0.30 11.65 0.45
CA PRO A 21 0.45 10.33 1.06
C PRO A 21 -0.29 9.24 0.28
N LEU A 22 0.34 8.08 0.12
CA LEU A 22 -0.22 6.95 -0.62
C LEU A 22 -1.45 6.38 0.09
N LEU A 23 -1.36 6.20 1.42
CA LEU A 23 -2.44 5.65 2.22
C LEU A 23 -3.51 6.71 2.50
N LYS A 24 -4.78 6.30 2.41
CA LYS A 24 -5.93 7.11 2.84
C LYS A 24 -6.53 6.59 4.16
N THR A 25 -6.06 5.43 4.63
CA THR A 25 -6.53 4.81 5.87
C THR A 25 -5.98 5.53 7.09
N GLN A 26 -6.83 5.61 8.14
CA GLN A 26 -6.48 6.13 9.46
C GLN A 26 -6.84 5.08 10.50
N TRP A 27 -6.26 3.88 10.36
CA TRP A 27 -6.58 2.79 11.26
C TRP A 27 -5.97 2.99 12.64
N ASN A 28 -6.55 2.30 13.64
CA ASN A 28 -6.16 2.36 15.03
C ASN A 28 -5.94 0.95 15.58
N GLN A 29 -5.50 0.85 16.84
CA GLN A 29 -5.24 -0.42 17.52
C GLN A 29 -6.36 -0.85 18.46
N THR A 30 -7.44 -0.09 18.55
CA THR A 30 -8.61 -0.33 19.39
C THR A 30 -9.85 -0.59 18.54
N HIS A 31 -11.01 -0.77 19.16
CA HIS A 31 -12.27 -0.97 18.45
C HIS A 31 -12.52 0.09 17.35
N PRO A 32 -12.96 -0.31 16.14
CA PRO A 32 -13.39 -1.66 15.72
C PRO A 32 -12.23 -2.58 15.26
N TYR A 33 -11.02 -2.07 15.13
CA TYR A 33 -9.88 -2.75 14.51
C TYR A 33 -9.43 -4.00 15.25
N ASN A 34 -9.61 -4.04 16.58
CA ASN A 34 -9.19 -5.15 17.44
C ASN A 34 -10.30 -6.18 17.77
N MET A 35 -11.44 -6.11 17.10
CA MET A 35 -12.57 -7.00 17.45
C MET A 35 -12.30 -8.48 17.20
N MET A 36 -11.24 -8.82 16.46
CA MET A 36 -10.80 -10.19 16.20
C MET A 36 -9.59 -10.60 17.07
N CYS A 37 -9.04 -9.70 17.89
CA CYS A 37 -7.96 -10.05 18.81
C CYS A 37 -8.49 -10.78 20.03
N PRO A 38 -7.66 -11.60 20.71
CA PRO A 38 -8.08 -12.30 21.92
C PRO A 38 -8.67 -11.39 23.00
N ALA A 39 -9.68 -11.85 23.70
CA ALA A 39 -10.24 -11.19 24.89
C ALA A 39 -9.32 -11.43 26.10
N ASP A 40 -8.81 -10.36 26.74
CA ASP A 40 -7.87 -10.41 27.85
C ASP A 40 -8.59 -10.69 29.18
N PRO A 41 -8.40 -11.85 29.81
CA PRO A 41 -9.09 -12.20 31.05
C PRO A 41 -8.68 -11.33 32.24
N PHE A 42 -7.55 -10.65 32.16
CA PHE A 42 -7.06 -9.75 33.20
C PHE A 42 -7.58 -8.30 33.06
N GLU A 43 -8.20 -7.99 31.91
CA GLU A 43 -8.76 -6.66 31.59
C GLU A 43 -10.27 -6.75 31.31
N ASN A 44 -10.98 -7.49 32.15
CA ASN A 44 -12.44 -7.71 32.03
C ASN A 44 -12.90 -8.23 30.66
N TYR A 45 -12.11 -9.09 30.04
CA TYR A 45 -12.38 -9.63 28.71
C TYR A 45 -12.52 -8.56 27.62
N ALA A 46 -11.87 -7.39 27.78
CA ALA A 46 -11.69 -6.47 26.68
C ALA A 46 -10.79 -7.12 25.60
N HIS A 47 -11.08 -6.88 24.33
CA HIS A 47 -10.19 -7.34 23.27
C HIS A 47 -8.82 -6.68 23.38
N CYS A 48 -7.78 -7.48 23.26
CA CYS A 48 -6.38 -7.02 23.20
C CYS A 48 -6.20 -5.98 22.10
N TYR A 49 -5.21 -5.10 22.23
CA TYR A 49 -4.81 -4.21 21.14
C TYR A 49 -4.33 -5.04 19.94
N THR A 50 -4.48 -4.48 18.74
CA THR A 50 -4.01 -5.15 17.50
C THR A 50 -2.49 -5.25 17.41
N GLY A 51 -1.76 -4.44 18.17
CA GLY A 51 -0.32 -4.27 17.97
C GLY A 51 0.02 -3.35 16.79
N CYS A 52 1.10 -2.59 16.95
CA CYS A 52 1.52 -1.64 15.91
C CYS A 52 2.05 -2.34 14.63
N PRO A 53 2.77 -3.49 14.68
CA PRO A 53 3.21 -4.16 13.46
C PRO A 53 2.04 -4.67 12.62
N ALA A 54 1.04 -5.29 13.25
CA ALA A 54 -0.16 -5.77 12.56
C ALA A 54 -0.98 -4.63 11.95
N THR A 55 -1.14 -3.51 12.66
CA THR A 55 -1.85 -2.34 12.15
C THR A 55 -1.12 -1.72 10.95
N ALA A 56 0.20 -1.56 11.02
CA ALA A 56 1.00 -1.03 9.92
C ALA A 56 0.94 -1.96 8.70
N MET A 57 1.16 -3.26 8.91
CA MET A 57 1.10 -4.27 7.84
C MET A 57 -0.29 -4.35 7.22
N GLY A 58 -1.36 -4.35 8.04
CA GLY A 58 -2.74 -4.39 7.56
C GLY A 58 -3.10 -3.21 6.67
N GLN A 59 -2.66 -1.99 7.01
CA GLN A 59 -2.85 -0.81 6.17
C GLN A 59 -2.14 -0.93 4.82
N ILE A 60 -0.91 -1.49 4.81
CA ILE A 60 -0.16 -1.74 3.56
C ILE A 60 -0.87 -2.79 2.70
N ILE A 61 -1.33 -3.91 3.29
CA ILE A 61 -2.09 -4.95 2.58
C ILE A 61 -3.39 -4.39 2.00
N ASN A 62 -4.13 -3.60 2.77
CA ASN A 62 -5.33 -2.94 2.28
C ASN A 62 -5.04 -1.97 1.13
N TYR A 63 -3.96 -1.19 1.20
CA TYR A 63 -3.54 -0.31 0.12
C TYR A 63 -3.17 -1.09 -1.14
N LEU A 64 -2.43 -2.19 -1.00
CA LEU A 64 -2.02 -3.06 -2.11
C LEU A 64 -3.17 -3.95 -2.63
N ARG A 65 -4.32 -3.96 -1.95
CA ARG A 65 -5.55 -4.69 -2.35
C ARG A 65 -5.31 -6.17 -2.60
N THR A 66 -4.47 -6.83 -1.81
CA THR A 66 -4.17 -8.25 -1.97
C THR A 66 -3.69 -8.90 -0.66
N THR A 67 -4.20 -10.09 -0.36
CA THR A 67 -3.63 -10.97 0.65
C THR A 67 -2.64 -11.97 0.03
N ASN A 68 -2.42 -11.91 -1.30
CA ASN A 68 -1.70 -12.92 -2.08
C ASN A 68 -2.20 -14.35 -1.84
N GLY A 69 -3.49 -14.51 -1.48
CA GLY A 69 -4.08 -15.80 -1.16
C GLY A 69 -3.57 -16.43 0.14
N MET A 70 -3.04 -15.61 1.08
CA MET A 70 -2.58 -16.07 2.39
C MET A 70 -3.69 -16.81 3.13
N ARG A 71 -3.38 -18.01 3.63
CA ARG A 71 -4.23 -18.82 4.50
C ARG A 71 -3.38 -19.45 5.59
N PHE A 72 -4.00 -19.69 6.74
CA PHE A 72 -3.40 -20.28 7.93
C PHE A 72 -3.77 -21.75 8.05
N ASP A 73 -2.88 -22.55 8.61
CA ASP A 73 -3.09 -23.96 8.95
C ASP A 73 -2.40 -24.26 10.29
N ASP A 74 -2.55 -25.52 10.78
CA ASP A 74 -1.98 -25.97 12.06
C ASP A 74 -0.45 -25.75 12.18
N GLY A 75 0.25 -25.49 11.07
CA GLY A 75 1.68 -25.13 11.06
C GLY A 75 1.95 -23.68 11.47
N ASP A 76 0.92 -22.85 11.52
CA ASP A 76 0.98 -21.45 11.96
C ASP A 76 0.63 -21.28 13.45
N ASP A 77 0.26 -22.38 14.16
CA ASP A 77 -0.04 -22.35 15.59
C ASP A 77 1.14 -21.86 16.42
N TYR A 78 0.84 -21.02 17.38
CA TYR A 78 1.85 -20.59 18.34
C TYR A 78 1.23 -20.16 19.67
N THR A 79 2.06 -20.16 20.71
CA THR A 79 1.68 -19.64 22.03
C THR A 79 2.14 -18.21 22.19
N ALA A 80 1.21 -17.28 22.30
CA ALA A 80 1.46 -15.86 22.57
C ALA A 80 1.54 -15.66 24.10
N SER A 81 2.77 -15.69 24.65
CA SER A 81 3.01 -15.49 26.10
C SER A 81 3.63 -14.13 26.36
N TYR A 82 2.92 -13.25 27.08
CA TYR A 82 3.41 -11.89 27.41
C TYR A 82 2.67 -11.26 28.58
N ALA A 83 3.37 -10.54 29.43
CA ALA A 83 2.81 -9.78 30.55
C ALA A 83 1.82 -10.61 31.43
N GLY A 84 2.13 -11.88 31.64
CA GLY A 84 1.30 -12.82 32.42
C GLY A 84 0.08 -13.36 31.68
N ARG A 85 -0.08 -13.06 30.37
CA ARG A 85 -1.09 -13.63 29.48
C ARG A 85 -0.49 -14.76 28.68
N GLU A 86 -1.30 -15.74 28.36
CA GLU A 86 -0.96 -16.84 27.48
C GLU A 86 -2.18 -17.19 26.64
N PHE A 87 -2.03 -17.16 25.33
CA PHE A 87 -3.04 -17.54 24.36
C PHE A 87 -2.44 -18.56 23.40
N HIS A 88 -3.10 -19.70 23.25
CA HIS A 88 -2.77 -20.69 22.22
C HIS A 88 -3.56 -20.31 20.96
N ILE A 89 -2.87 -19.67 20.02
CA ILE A 89 -3.51 -19.15 18.80
C ILE A 89 -3.93 -20.31 17.92
N ASP A 90 -5.18 -20.31 17.50
CA ASP A 90 -6.06 -21.30 16.90
C ASP A 90 -6.75 -22.23 17.93
N ASP A 91 -6.11 -22.66 19.01
CA ASP A 91 -6.69 -23.61 19.97
C ASP A 91 -7.69 -22.96 20.96
N ASP A 92 -7.35 -21.77 21.47
CA ASP A 92 -8.10 -21.10 22.55
C ASP A 92 -9.23 -20.18 22.03
N TRP A 93 -9.59 -20.26 20.76
CA TRP A 93 -10.46 -19.31 20.08
C TRP A 93 -11.85 -19.15 20.72
N GLU A 94 -12.48 -20.23 21.20
CA GLU A 94 -13.76 -20.11 21.89
C GLU A 94 -13.64 -19.45 23.26
N MET A 95 -12.56 -19.76 23.99
CA MET A 95 -12.32 -19.25 25.34
C MET A 95 -12.07 -17.75 25.35
N TYR A 96 -11.28 -17.27 24.38
CA TYR A 96 -10.84 -15.88 24.31
C TYR A 96 -11.43 -15.11 23.13
N GLN A 97 -12.49 -15.63 22.48
CA GLN A 97 -13.34 -14.92 21.52
C GLN A 97 -12.58 -14.32 20.31
N PHE A 98 -11.64 -15.05 19.77
CA PHE A 98 -10.97 -14.72 18.51
C PHE A 98 -11.29 -15.79 17.44
N PRO A 99 -11.12 -15.53 16.13
CA PRO A 99 -11.45 -16.52 15.12
C PRO A 99 -10.42 -17.66 15.08
N SER A 100 -10.87 -18.90 14.96
CA SER A 100 -10.01 -20.03 14.57
C SER A 100 -9.46 -19.84 13.17
N PHE A 101 -8.39 -20.56 12.78
CA PHE A 101 -7.82 -20.43 11.43
C PHE A 101 -8.81 -20.76 10.31
N PRO A 102 -9.68 -21.80 10.39
CA PRO A 102 -10.73 -21.98 9.40
C PRO A 102 -11.71 -20.80 9.29
N GLN A 103 -12.05 -20.16 10.41
CA GLN A 103 -12.91 -18.98 10.42
C GLN A 103 -12.19 -17.77 9.83
N LEU A 104 -10.93 -17.54 10.24
CA LEU A 104 -10.09 -16.46 9.72
C LEU A 104 -9.87 -16.59 8.20
N ASN A 105 -9.60 -17.81 7.72
CA ASN A 105 -9.46 -18.10 6.30
C ASN A 105 -10.73 -17.76 5.51
N THR A 106 -11.91 -18.08 6.03
CA THR A 106 -13.21 -17.71 5.41
C THR A 106 -13.36 -16.18 5.32
N MET A 107 -12.89 -15.45 6.33
CA MET A 107 -12.88 -13.98 6.31
C MET A 107 -11.89 -13.44 5.28
N LEU A 108 -10.70 -14.05 5.16
CA LEU A 108 -9.70 -13.67 4.16
C LEU A 108 -10.19 -13.97 2.74
N ASP A 109 -10.97 -15.05 2.51
CA ASP A 109 -11.67 -15.27 1.22
C ASP A 109 -12.61 -14.11 0.89
N SER A 110 -13.32 -13.62 1.90
CA SER A 110 -14.22 -12.46 1.76
C SER A 110 -13.44 -11.16 1.50
N VAL A 111 -12.29 -10.98 2.14
CA VAL A 111 -11.37 -9.85 1.89
C VAL A 111 -10.91 -9.85 0.44
N ASP A 112 -10.40 -10.99 -0.05
CA ASP A 112 -9.94 -11.12 -1.44
C ASP A 112 -11.07 -10.84 -2.43
N ALA A 113 -12.29 -11.33 -2.15
CA ALA A 113 -13.45 -11.05 -2.99
C ALA A 113 -13.83 -9.55 -3.01
N VAL A 114 -13.73 -8.84 -1.88
CA VAL A 114 -13.95 -7.39 -1.79
C VAL A 114 -12.87 -6.64 -2.57
N PHE A 115 -11.61 -7.05 -2.43
CA PHE A 115 -10.50 -6.47 -3.18
C PHE A 115 -10.66 -6.63 -4.69
N GLN A 116 -11.07 -7.82 -5.16
CA GLN A 116 -11.34 -8.09 -6.57
C GLN A 116 -12.46 -7.23 -7.17
N ARG A 117 -13.46 -6.85 -6.36
CA ARG A 117 -14.55 -5.96 -6.78
C ARG A 117 -14.19 -4.46 -6.70
N GLY A 118 -12.99 -4.12 -6.21
CA GLY A 118 -12.60 -2.72 -6.00
C GLY A 118 -13.35 -2.03 -4.87
N GLU A 119 -14.01 -2.78 -3.97
CA GLU A 119 -14.82 -2.24 -2.87
C GLU A 119 -13.98 -2.07 -1.60
N GLU A 120 -14.44 -1.18 -0.69
CA GLU A 120 -13.81 -0.99 0.61
C GLU A 120 -14.19 -2.12 1.59
N LEU A 121 -13.25 -2.46 2.47
CA LEU A 121 -13.51 -3.42 3.55
C LEU A 121 -14.42 -2.80 4.61
N ASN A 122 -15.36 -3.58 5.12
CA ASN A 122 -16.09 -3.23 6.34
C ASN A 122 -15.25 -3.49 7.60
N ASP A 123 -15.69 -3.00 8.75
CA ASP A 123 -14.95 -3.09 10.02
C ASP A 123 -14.54 -4.52 10.38
N SER A 124 -15.41 -5.51 10.15
CA SER A 124 -15.10 -6.91 10.45
C SER A 124 -13.99 -7.47 9.57
N LEU A 125 -13.98 -7.14 8.28
CA LEU A 125 -12.94 -7.58 7.35
C LEU A 125 -11.63 -6.81 7.57
N VAL A 126 -11.70 -5.54 7.95
CA VAL A 126 -10.52 -4.78 8.39
C VAL A 126 -9.89 -5.44 9.61
N ALA A 127 -10.68 -5.76 10.65
CA ALA A 127 -10.20 -6.42 11.85
C ALA A 127 -9.61 -7.82 11.53
N ALA A 128 -10.22 -8.57 10.59
CA ALA A 128 -9.70 -9.87 10.16
C ALA A 128 -8.33 -9.74 9.46
N VAL A 129 -8.15 -8.74 8.58
CA VAL A 129 -6.84 -8.48 7.95
C VAL A 129 -5.79 -8.13 8.99
N ILE A 130 -6.12 -7.26 9.95
CA ILE A 130 -5.16 -6.86 10.99
C ILE A 130 -4.81 -8.05 11.88
N PHE A 131 -5.80 -8.83 12.32
CA PHE A 131 -5.55 -10.02 13.13
C PHE A 131 -4.70 -11.06 12.38
N ALA A 132 -4.99 -11.31 11.10
CA ALA A 132 -4.17 -12.17 10.25
C ALA A 132 -2.69 -11.67 10.15
N CYS A 133 -2.48 -10.35 10.07
CA CYS A 133 -1.13 -9.76 10.13
C CYS A 133 -0.47 -10.02 11.49
N GLY A 134 -1.20 -9.89 12.59
CA GLY A 134 -0.71 -10.17 13.95
C GLY A 134 -0.31 -11.65 14.13
N VAL A 135 -1.15 -12.57 13.66
CA VAL A 135 -0.83 -14.01 13.64
C VAL A 135 0.45 -14.27 12.84
N ALA A 136 0.52 -13.75 11.62
CA ALA A 136 1.72 -13.93 10.78
C ALA A 136 2.98 -13.31 11.38
N CYS A 137 2.85 -12.22 12.14
CA CYS A 137 3.94 -11.60 12.91
C CYS A 137 4.28 -12.38 14.19
N THR A 138 3.54 -13.42 14.54
CA THR A 138 3.63 -14.11 15.85
C THR A 138 3.59 -13.09 17.01
N GLU A 139 2.60 -12.19 16.96
CA GLU A 139 2.44 -11.14 17.96
C GLU A 139 2.06 -11.69 19.33
N VAL A 140 2.44 -10.98 20.37
CA VAL A 140 1.92 -11.17 21.72
C VAL A 140 0.78 -10.18 21.97
N PHE A 141 -0.24 -10.62 22.70
CA PHE A 141 -1.48 -9.90 22.87
C PHE A 141 -1.74 -9.49 24.33
N THR A 142 -2.23 -8.28 24.54
CA THR A 142 -2.74 -7.80 25.82
C THR A 142 -3.67 -6.59 25.59
N ALA A 143 -4.69 -6.43 26.46
CA ALA A 143 -5.51 -5.22 26.52
C ALA A 143 -4.97 -4.21 27.54
N SER A 144 -3.87 -4.51 28.23
CA SER A 144 -3.30 -3.63 29.23
C SER A 144 -2.64 -2.39 28.60
N PRO A 145 -3.06 -1.18 28.95
CA PRO A 145 -2.43 0.06 28.45
C PRO A 145 -0.95 0.22 28.84
N SER A 146 -0.51 -0.52 29.87
CA SER A 146 0.88 -0.44 30.36
C SER A 146 1.87 -1.25 29.52
N TYR A 147 1.38 -2.24 28.77
CA TYR A 147 2.25 -3.14 28.01
C TYR A 147 2.04 -3.01 26.51
N GLY A 148 0.79 -3.01 26.03
CA GLY A 148 0.45 -3.04 24.59
C GLY A 148 0.76 -4.38 23.93
N SER A 149 0.08 -4.67 22.82
CA SER A 149 0.37 -5.84 21.96
C SER A 149 1.46 -5.51 20.95
N GLY A 150 2.11 -6.53 20.38
CA GLY A 150 3.09 -6.33 19.32
C GLY A 150 4.12 -7.44 19.19
N THR A 151 5.27 -7.10 18.59
CA THR A 151 6.42 -7.99 18.36
C THR A 151 7.64 -7.54 19.15
N PHE A 152 8.63 -8.40 19.25
CA PHE A 152 9.90 -8.12 19.92
C PHE A 152 11.00 -7.64 18.96
N ALA A 153 10.80 -7.80 17.66
CA ALA A 153 11.78 -7.39 16.66
C ALA A 153 11.13 -7.22 15.26
N VAL A 154 11.63 -6.28 14.47
CA VAL A 154 11.20 -6.04 13.09
C VAL A 154 11.32 -7.26 12.17
N ASN A 155 12.17 -8.23 12.50
CA ASN A 155 12.27 -9.50 11.76
C ASN A 155 10.94 -10.28 11.73
N GLN A 156 10.10 -10.16 12.75
CA GLN A 156 8.80 -10.82 12.78
C GLN A 156 7.88 -10.23 11.70
N ALA A 157 7.87 -8.91 11.53
CA ALA A 157 7.14 -8.27 10.44
C ALA A 157 7.71 -8.67 9.05
N LEU A 158 9.04 -8.75 8.89
CA LEU A 158 9.64 -9.24 7.64
C LEU A 158 9.20 -10.68 7.31
N ALA A 159 9.20 -11.56 8.31
CA ALA A 159 8.74 -12.94 8.15
C ALA A 159 7.25 -12.99 7.77
N ALA A 160 6.42 -12.16 8.39
CA ALA A 160 5.01 -12.03 8.09
C ALA A 160 4.76 -11.57 6.64
N TYR A 161 5.45 -10.53 6.15
CA TYR A 161 5.35 -10.14 4.75
C TYR A 161 5.69 -11.29 3.79
N ARG A 162 6.76 -12.04 4.09
CA ARG A 162 7.13 -13.22 3.29
C ARG A 162 6.09 -14.32 3.36
N ARG A 163 5.49 -14.55 4.54
CA ARG A 163 4.37 -15.50 4.71
C ARG A 163 3.13 -15.08 3.91
N PHE A 164 2.89 -13.77 3.77
CA PHE A 164 1.90 -13.19 2.87
C PHE A 164 2.34 -13.16 1.39
N GLY A 165 3.41 -13.83 1.02
CA GLY A 165 3.84 -13.97 -0.37
C GLY A 165 4.60 -12.77 -0.95
N PHE A 166 4.95 -11.77 -0.14
CA PHE A 166 5.81 -10.65 -0.58
C PHE A 166 7.28 -11.07 -0.51
N THR A 167 7.69 -11.94 -1.44
CA THR A 167 8.99 -12.63 -1.41
C THR A 167 10.19 -11.70 -1.63
N ASP A 168 10.00 -10.60 -2.36
CA ASP A 168 11.06 -9.67 -2.73
C ASP A 168 11.36 -8.63 -1.66
N CYS A 169 10.54 -8.56 -0.60
CA CYS A 169 10.71 -7.58 0.46
C CYS A 169 12.08 -7.70 1.16
N LYS A 170 12.70 -6.55 1.42
CA LYS A 170 14.03 -6.41 2.00
C LYS A 170 14.00 -5.59 3.28
N LEU A 171 14.82 -5.99 4.24
CA LEU A 171 15.01 -5.29 5.50
C LEU A 171 16.36 -4.58 5.52
N TYR A 172 16.34 -3.27 5.70
CA TYR A 172 17.50 -2.44 6.00
C TYR A 172 17.49 -2.07 7.49
N ARG A 173 18.60 -2.33 8.19
CA ARG A 173 18.74 -2.07 9.63
C ARG A 173 19.51 -0.80 9.96
N ASN A 174 20.19 -0.23 8.99
CA ASN A 174 21.01 0.96 9.16
C ASN A 174 20.54 2.05 8.22
N ALA A 175 20.55 3.29 8.71
CA ALA A 175 20.30 4.49 7.93
C ALA A 175 21.51 4.77 7.01
N THR A 176 21.55 4.14 5.84
CA THR A 176 22.56 4.31 4.79
C THR A 176 21.97 5.03 3.60
N ASP A 177 22.81 5.64 2.77
CA ASP A 177 22.36 6.27 1.52
C ASP A 177 21.60 5.28 0.64
N GLU A 178 22.08 4.03 0.53
CA GLU A 178 21.39 2.95 -0.19
C GLU A 178 19.95 2.71 0.33
N MET A 179 19.76 2.71 1.67
CA MET A 179 18.43 2.57 2.27
C MET A 179 17.51 3.71 1.87
N TYR A 180 18.01 4.97 1.92
CA TYR A 180 17.19 6.13 1.56
C TYR A 180 16.86 6.16 0.07
N GLU A 181 17.84 5.89 -0.81
CA GLU A 181 17.62 5.78 -2.25
C GLU A 181 16.54 4.73 -2.55
N LYS A 182 16.63 3.57 -1.89
CA LYS A 182 15.66 2.49 -2.08
C LYS A 182 14.27 2.85 -1.54
N LEU A 183 14.20 3.49 -0.38
CA LEU A 183 12.94 3.97 0.20
C LEU A 183 12.26 4.98 -0.73
N ILE A 184 13.00 5.99 -1.21
CA ILE A 184 12.48 7.00 -2.14
C ILE A 184 11.97 6.33 -3.42
N ALA A 185 12.76 5.44 -4.02
CA ALA A 185 12.36 4.73 -5.22
C ALA A 185 11.08 3.90 -5.04
N ASN A 186 10.88 3.28 -3.86
CA ASN A 186 9.64 2.57 -3.53
C ASN A 186 8.44 3.53 -3.48
N LEU A 187 8.58 4.63 -2.74
CA LEU A 187 7.51 5.62 -2.58
C LEU A 187 7.12 6.27 -3.91
N GLU A 188 8.10 6.60 -4.76
CA GLU A 188 7.88 7.14 -6.12
C GLU A 188 7.19 6.11 -7.04
N ALA A 189 7.47 4.82 -6.85
CA ALA A 189 6.81 3.73 -7.56
C ALA A 189 5.42 3.39 -6.98
N GLY A 190 4.97 4.08 -5.93
CA GLY A 190 3.67 3.84 -5.30
C GLY A 190 3.65 2.70 -4.29
N TYR A 191 4.80 2.28 -3.75
CA TYR A 191 4.89 1.23 -2.74
C TYR A 191 5.25 1.82 -1.38
N PRO A 192 4.36 1.74 -0.38
CA PRO A 192 4.66 2.14 0.99
C PRO A 192 5.69 1.21 1.63
N ALA A 193 6.36 1.69 2.69
CA ALA A 193 7.33 0.92 3.44
C ALA A 193 6.91 0.76 4.91
N HIS A 194 7.35 -0.32 5.56
CA HIS A 194 7.12 -0.57 6.98
C HIS A 194 8.37 -0.17 7.77
N LEU A 195 8.25 0.78 8.67
CA LEU A 195 9.34 1.30 9.49
C LEU A 195 9.15 0.91 10.96
N ALA A 196 10.16 0.29 11.54
CA ALA A 196 10.28 0.07 12.98
C ALA A 196 11.28 1.05 13.59
N VAL A 197 10.86 1.80 14.59
CA VAL A 197 11.67 2.75 15.34
C VAL A 197 11.74 2.39 16.81
N VAL A 198 12.89 2.66 17.45
CA VAL A 198 13.12 2.34 18.86
C VAL A 198 13.86 3.47 19.57
N ASN A 199 13.75 3.50 20.90
CA ASN A 199 14.57 4.36 21.72
C ASN A 199 16.01 3.82 21.84
N ASN A 200 16.89 4.61 22.47
CA ASN A 200 18.31 4.24 22.63
C ASN A 200 18.53 2.94 23.42
N ALA A 201 17.64 2.64 24.36
CA ALA A 201 17.71 1.43 25.17
C ALA A 201 17.08 0.19 24.48
N ALA A 202 16.43 0.38 23.33
CA ALA A 202 15.68 -0.65 22.60
C ALA A 202 14.63 -1.39 23.45
N ASN A 203 14.04 -0.69 24.43
CA ASN A 203 12.99 -1.20 25.32
C ASN A 203 11.63 -0.53 25.09
N SER A 204 11.55 0.40 24.15
CA SER A 204 10.32 1.05 23.67
C SER A 204 10.50 1.35 22.19
N GLY A 205 9.47 1.08 21.40
CA GLY A 205 9.48 1.31 19.97
C GLY A 205 8.08 1.37 19.40
N HIS A 206 8.02 1.59 18.08
CA HIS A 206 6.77 1.62 17.35
C HIS A 206 6.99 1.19 15.90
N ASN A 207 5.95 0.57 15.32
CA ASN A 207 5.92 0.23 13.91
C ASN A 207 4.92 1.14 13.20
N VAL A 208 5.35 1.74 12.11
CA VAL A 208 4.60 2.76 11.36
C VAL A 208 4.70 2.50 9.86
N VAL A 209 3.82 3.13 9.08
CA VAL A 209 3.93 3.12 7.63
C VAL A 209 4.60 4.40 7.15
N VAL A 210 5.58 4.26 6.24
CA VAL A 210 6.13 5.36 5.46
C VAL A 210 5.44 5.33 4.10
N ASP A 211 4.68 6.35 3.78
CA ASP A 211 3.80 6.36 2.62
C ASP A 211 3.86 7.65 1.78
N GLY A 212 4.90 8.45 1.95
CA GLY A 212 5.17 9.62 1.11
C GLY A 212 6.57 10.16 1.30
N TYR A 213 7.10 10.81 0.26
CA TYR A 213 8.37 11.52 0.30
C TYR A 213 8.19 12.93 -0.25
N ARG A 214 8.78 13.91 0.41
CA ARG A 214 8.75 15.31 0.00
C ARG A 214 10.17 15.85 -0.16
N GLU A 215 10.59 15.93 -1.41
CA GLU A 215 11.96 16.32 -1.78
C GLU A 215 12.34 17.74 -1.27
N SER A 216 11.38 18.68 -1.29
CA SER A 216 11.64 20.11 -0.97
C SER A 216 12.25 20.36 0.42
N ASP A 217 11.98 19.49 1.40
CA ASP A 217 12.51 19.59 2.78
C ASP A 217 13.05 18.25 3.32
N ASN A 218 13.17 17.24 2.43
CA ASN A 218 13.67 15.90 2.71
C ASN A 218 12.93 15.25 3.87
N LYS A 219 11.59 15.19 3.77
CA LYS A 219 10.73 14.56 4.76
C LYS A 219 9.91 13.44 4.16
N TYR A 220 9.55 12.51 5.04
CA TYR A 220 8.71 11.36 4.74
C TYR A 220 7.38 11.51 5.46
N HIS A 221 6.28 11.17 4.82
CA HIS A 221 5.00 11.06 5.50
C HIS A 221 4.95 9.76 6.29
N ILE A 222 4.53 9.85 7.54
CA ILE A 222 4.44 8.74 8.48
C ILE A 222 2.99 8.60 8.94
N ASN A 223 2.41 7.41 8.75
CA ASN A 223 1.14 7.00 9.31
C ASN A 223 1.42 6.15 10.56
N PHE A 224 0.99 6.64 11.73
CA PHE A 224 1.29 6.02 13.02
C PHE A 224 0.36 4.86 13.39
N GLY A 225 -0.72 4.64 12.66
CA GLY A 225 -1.71 3.64 13.04
C GLY A 225 -2.46 4.00 14.33
N TRP A 226 -2.70 5.29 14.56
CA TRP A 226 -3.39 5.85 15.73
C TRP A 226 -4.60 6.70 15.34
N GLY A 227 -5.36 6.25 14.34
CA GLY A 227 -6.56 6.94 13.89
C GLY A 227 -6.29 8.31 13.27
N GLY A 228 -5.17 8.46 12.56
CA GLY A 228 -4.72 9.73 11.99
C GLY A 228 -4.00 10.65 12.99
N SER A 229 -3.98 10.28 14.27
CA SER A 229 -3.22 11.05 15.27
C SER A 229 -1.73 10.92 15.02
N MET A 230 -1.01 12.06 15.04
CA MET A 230 0.42 12.16 14.74
C MET A 230 0.81 11.99 13.28
N ASP A 231 -0.07 11.55 12.37
CA ASP A 231 0.25 11.42 10.96
C ASP A 231 0.73 12.76 10.40
N ASN A 232 1.97 12.78 9.92
CA ASN A 232 2.61 14.01 9.46
C ASN A 232 3.93 13.72 8.72
N TRP A 233 4.60 14.80 8.28
CA TRP A 233 5.88 14.78 7.59
C TRP A 233 7.06 14.93 8.55
N PHE A 234 7.91 13.91 8.61
CA PHE A 234 9.06 13.82 9.51
C PHE A 234 10.36 13.53 8.75
N ARG A 235 11.50 13.81 9.36
CA ARG A 235 12.78 13.23 8.95
C ARG A 235 12.88 11.81 9.50
N ILE A 236 13.63 10.95 8.83
CA ILE A 236 13.91 9.59 9.29
C ILE A 236 15.45 9.43 9.35
N PRO A 237 16.05 9.12 10.52
CA PRO A 237 15.39 9.11 11.83
C PRO A 237 14.98 10.51 12.27
N ASP A 238 13.88 10.60 13.04
CA ASP A 238 13.47 11.86 13.62
C ASP A 238 14.37 12.20 14.84
N PRO A 239 15.01 13.40 14.89
CA PRO A 239 15.92 13.74 15.96
C PRO A 239 15.25 13.89 17.33
N THR A 240 13.92 14.11 17.36
CA THR A 240 13.13 14.18 18.59
C THR A 240 12.53 12.82 18.97
N GLY A 241 12.66 11.82 18.06
CA GLY A 241 12.03 10.51 18.21
C GLY A 241 10.51 10.61 18.21
N PHE A 242 9.95 11.49 17.35
CA PHE A 242 8.52 11.74 17.22
C PHE A 242 7.85 12.19 18.54
N GLY A 243 8.63 12.76 19.46
CA GLY A 243 8.17 13.12 20.81
C GLY A 243 8.17 11.97 21.83
N TYR A 244 8.54 10.75 21.43
CA TYR A 244 8.58 9.56 22.29
C TYR A 244 9.99 9.02 22.54
N GLY A 245 11.01 9.70 22.02
CA GLY A 245 12.41 9.26 22.16
C GLY A 245 12.82 8.09 21.25
N TRP A 246 12.03 7.76 20.24
CA TRP A 246 12.34 6.72 19.24
C TRP A 246 13.26 7.28 18.15
N THR A 247 14.52 7.49 18.53
CA THR A 247 15.51 8.18 17.70
C THR A 247 16.33 7.25 16.81
N LYS A 248 16.10 5.92 16.91
CA LYS A 248 16.82 4.92 16.12
C LYS A 248 15.88 4.16 15.19
N ILE A 249 16.34 3.90 13.98
CA ILE A 249 15.72 2.93 13.08
C ILE A 249 16.13 1.54 13.58
N GLU A 250 15.17 0.70 13.98
CA GLU A 250 15.39 -0.73 14.19
C GLU A 250 15.48 -1.45 12.85
N GLY A 251 14.64 -1.05 11.91
CA GLY A 251 14.67 -1.51 10.55
C GLY A 251 13.58 -0.90 9.70
N ILE A 252 13.81 -0.90 8.39
CA ILE A 252 12.79 -0.55 7.39
C ILE A 252 12.65 -1.69 6.39
N ILE A 253 11.39 -2.07 6.12
CA ILE A 253 11.06 -3.09 5.13
C ILE A 253 10.54 -2.37 3.89
N VAL A 254 11.18 -2.60 2.77
CA VAL A 254 10.88 -2.07 1.44
C VAL A 254 10.63 -3.21 0.45
N ASP A 255 10.31 -2.89 -0.80
CA ASP A 255 9.97 -3.87 -1.84
C ASP A 255 8.80 -4.78 -1.43
N ILE A 256 7.81 -4.22 -0.71
CA ILE A 256 6.56 -4.90 -0.39
C ILE A 256 5.68 -4.82 -1.65
N ILE A 257 6.02 -5.66 -2.63
CA ILE A 257 5.43 -5.64 -3.97
C ILE A 257 4.58 -6.90 -4.15
N PRO A 258 3.32 -6.80 -4.59
CA PRO A 258 2.49 -7.96 -4.87
C PRO A 258 3.14 -8.89 -5.89
N THR A 259 3.16 -10.20 -5.61
CA THR A 259 3.75 -11.21 -6.52
C THR A 259 2.91 -11.47 -7.77
N ASN A 260 1.63 -11.14 -7.72
CA ASN A 260 0.77 -11.17 -8.90
C ASN A 260 0.81 -9.81 -9.58
N THR A 261 1.58 -9.72 -10.66
CA THR A 261 1.44 -8.66 -11.67
C THR A 261 0.22 -8.88 -12.58
N ALA A 262 -0.94 -9.19 -12.02
CA ALA A 262 -2.16 -8.67 -12.60
C ALA A 262 -2.06 -7.17 -12.37
N VAL A 263 -1.94 -6.39 -13.44
CA VAL A 263 -1.98 -4.93 -13.39
C VAL A 263 -3.15 -4.57 -12.48
N GLN A 264 -2.88 -4.10 -11.25
CA GLN A 264 -3.90 -3.47 -10.45
C GLN A 264 -4.25 -2.18 -11.19
N GLU A 265 -5.32 -2.24 -11.96
CA GLU A 265 -6.03 -1.01 -12.31
C GLU A 265 -6.42 -0.41 -10.97
N VAL A 266 -5.75 0.70 -10.64
CA VAL A 266 -6.13 1.53 -9.51
C VAL A 266 -7.58 1.95 -9.78
N ALA A 267 -8.52 1.35 -9.05
CA ALA A 267 -9.95 1.61 -9.18
C ALA A 267 -10.28 2.96 -8.53
N ASP A 268 -9.70 4.05 -9.08
CA ASP A 268 -10.14 5.42 -8.85
C ASP A 268 -9.71 6.36 -10.00
N LYS A 269 -9.68 5.81 -11.23
CA LYS A 269 -9.73 6.57 -12.45
C LYS A 269 -10.74 5.91 -13.37
N GLN A 270 -11.72 6.69 -13.79
CA GLN A 270 -12.51 6.33 -14.96
C GLN A 270 -11.48 6.03 -16.08
N SER A 271 -11.19 4.73 -16.30
CA SER A 271 -10.21 4.30 -17.29
C SER A 271 -10.63 4.80 -18.67
N LEU A 272 -9.65 5.16 -19.50
CA LEU A 272 -9.89 5.48 -20.90
C LEU A 272 -10.64 4.32 -21.57
N GLU A 273 -11.88 4.56 -21.99
CA GLU A 273 -12.66 3.58 -22.74
C GLU A 273 -12.70 3.92 -24.22
N VAL A 274 -12.63 2.90 -25.07
CA VAL A 274 -12.67 3.00 -26.51
C VAL A 274 -13.85 2.22 -27.05
N TYR A 275 -14.75 2.90 -27.77
CA TYR A 275 -15.90 2.25 -28.42
C TYR A 275 -16.20 2.84 -29.81
N PRO A 276 -16.84 2.05 -30.72
CA PRO A 276 -17.08 0.63 -30.59
C PRO A 276 -15.79 -0.17 -30.61
N ASN A 277 -15.77 -1.31 -29.94
CA ASN A 277 -14.65 -2.25 -29.99
C ASN A 277 -15.21 -3.67 -30.16
N PRO A 278 -15.05 -4.31 -31.35
CA PRO A 278 -14.26 -3.89 -32.53
C PRO A 278 -14.88 -2.73 -33.33
N ALA A 279 -14.00 -1.88 -33.91
CA ALA A 279 -14.31 -0.71 -34.71
C ALA A 279 -14.06 -0.91 -36.22
N THR A 280 -14.61 -0.04 -37.06
CA THR A 280 -14.36 -0.01 -38.52
C THR A 280 -13.69 1.28 -38.97
N ASP A 281 -14.35 2.42 -38.81
CA ASP A 281 -13.91 3.70 -39.38
C ASP A 281 -13.55 4.74 -38.34
N VAL A 282 -14.12 4.62 -37.14
CA VAL A 282 -13.99 5.60 -36.07
C VAL A 282 -14.06 4.93 -34.71
N ILE A 283 -13.30 5.49 -33.76
CA ILE A 283 -13.40 5.18 -32.34
C ILE A 283 -13.71 6.45 -31.55
N TYR A 284 -14.51 6.28 -30.50
CA TYR A 284 -14.83 7.31 -29.53
C TYR A 284 -14.16 6.97 -28.21
N LEU A 285 -13.70 8.01 -27.54
CA LEU A 285 -13.03 7.91 -26.24
C LEU A 285 -13.92 8.52 -25.16
N THR A 286 -14.03 7.83 -24.02
CA THR A 286 -14.64 8.39 -22.80
C THR A 286 -13.59 8.48 -21.71
N ASN A 287 -13.90 9.27 -20.67
CA ASN A 287 -13.03 9.48 -19.52
C ASN A 287 -11.68 10.12 -19.87
N LEU A 288 -11.69 11.06 -20.83
CA LEU A 288 -10.50 11.83 -21.17
C LEU A 288 -10.04 12.69 -19.99
N PRO A 289 -8.73 12.81 -19.73
CA PRO A 289 -8.19 13.59 -18.61
C PRO A 289 -8.35 15.12 -18.80
N CYS A 290 -8.61 15.59 -20.03
CA CYS A 290 -8.88 16.99 -20.39
C CYS A 290 -9.65 17.08 -21.72
N GLU A 291 -10.12 18.30 -22.08
CA GLU A 291 -10.94 18.51 -23.29
C GLU A 291 -10.25 18.11 -24.60
N THR A 292 -8.92 18.21 -24.65
CA THR A 292 -8.10 17.81 -25.82
C THR A 292 -6.87 17.09 -25.33
N VAL A 293 -6.58 15.92 -25.90
CA VAL A 293 -5.42 15.06 -25.57
C VAL A 293 -4.62 14.71 -26.80
N ASP A 294 -3.32 14.59 -26.67
CA ASP A 294 -2.46 14.00 -27.69
C ASP A 294 -2.52 12.48 -27.62
N TYR A 295 -2.63 11.85 -28.77
CA TYR A 295 -2.69 10.39 -28.88
C TYR A 295 -1.65 9.82 -29.82
N VAL A 296 -1.29 8.54 -29.57
CA VAL A 296 -0.49 7.71 -30.46
C VAL A 296 -1.14 6.32 -30.51
N ILE A 297 -1.26 5.76 -31.73
CA ILE A 297 -1.74 4.40 -31.95
C ILE A 297 -0.57 3.52 -32.38
N PHE A 298 -0.39 2.40 -31.72
CA PHE A 298 0.62 1.40 -31.99
C PHE A 298 -0.02 0.11 -32.52
N ASN A 299 0.63 -0.54 -33.47
CA ASN A 299 0.30 -1.93 -33.82
C ASN A 299 0.91 -2.91 -32.82
N VAL A 300 0.63 -4.22 -32.99
CA VAL A 300 1.14 -5.28 -32.10
C VAL A 300 2.67 -5.45 -32.12
N LEU A 301 3.36 -4.86 -33.10
CA LEU A 301 4.81 -4.83 -33.17
C LEU A 301 5.43 -3.61 -32.47
N GLY A 302 4.59 -2.75 -31.85
CA GLY A 302 5.03 -1.53 -31.19
C GLY A 302 5.38 -0.38 -32.13
N GLN A 303 5.00 -0.47 -33.42
CA GLN A 303 5.22 0.60 -34.39
C GLN A 303 4.11 1.63 -34.29
N ASN A 304 4.48 2.92 -34.28
CA ASN A 304 3.53 4.04 -34.38
C ASN A 304 2.90 4.05 -35.78
N VAL A 305 1.58 3.89 -35.85
CA VAL A 305 0.79 3.84 -37.08
C VAL A 305 -0.13 5.06 -37.25
N SER A 306 -0.42 5.79 -36.17
CA SER A 306 -1.17 7.05 -36.21
C SER A 306 -0.87 7.87 -34.97
N ALA A 307 -0.83 9.19 -35.10
CA ALA A 307 -0.69 10.12 -33.99
C ALA A 307 -1.38 11.44 -34.30
N GLY A 308 -1.85 12.13 -33.25
CA GLY A 308 -2.51 13.43 -33.41
C GLY A 308 -3.07 13.93 -32.07
N SER A 309 -3.98 14.90 -32.14
CA SER A 309 -4.71 15.42 -30.98
C SER A 309 -6.21 15.20 -31.20
N THR A 310 -6.95 14.89 -30.13
CA THR A 310 -8.40 14.63 -30.19
C THR A 310 -9.12 15.17 -28.95
N SER A 311 -10.40 15.46 -29.14
CA SER A 311 -11.36 15.74 -28.07
C SER A 311 -12.34 14.59 -27.82
N GLY A 312 -11.98 13.36 -28.22
CA GLY A 312 -12.77 12.16 -27.98
C GLY A 312 -13.15 11.37 -29.22
N THR A 313 -12.73 11.80 -30.43
CA THR A 313 -13.05 11.07 -31.69
C THR A 313 -11.78 10.88 -32.51
N ILE A 314 -11.47 9.65 -32.89
CA ILE A 314 -10.31 9.32 -33.75
C ILE A 314 -10.83 8.51 -34.96
N TYR A 315 -10.47 8.96 -36.16
CA TYR A 315 -10.73 8.24 -37.41
C TYR A 315 -9.64 7.21 -37.64
N ILE A 316 -10.04 5.97 -37.92
CA ILE A 316 -9.16 4.81 -38.05
C ILE A 316 -9.33 4.06 -39.38
N SER A 317 -10.04 4.66 -40.36
CA SER A 317 -10.34 4.05 -41.68
C SER A 317 -9.09 3.63 -42.45
N ASP A 318 -7.93 4.24 -42.15
CA ASP A 318 -6.67 3.97 -42.79
C ASP A 318 -5.87 2.83 -42.10
N LEU A 319 -6.38 2.30 -40.97
CA LEU A 319 -5.73 1.19 -40.28
C LEU A 319 -6.17 -0.15 -40.84
N GLU A 320 -5.24 -1.05 -41.00
CA GLU A 320 -5.52 -2.43 -41.41
C GLU A 320 -6.25 -3.18 -40.27
N LYS A 321 -6.94 -4.29 -40.64
CA LYS A 321 -7.60 -5.17 -39.68
C LYS A 321 -6.58 -5.73 -38.70
N GLY A 322 -6.84 -5.58 -37.38
CA GLY A 322 -5.92 -6.04 -36.37
C GLY A 322 -6.15 -5.45 -34.97
N LEU A 323 -5.33 -5.87 -34.03
CA LEU A 323 -5.32 -5.35 -32.66
C LEU A 323 -4.36 -4.15 -32.56
N TYR A 324 -4.80 -3.10 -31.90
CA TYR A 324 -4.05 -1.86 -31.70
C TYR A 324 -4.05 -1.43 -30.24
N ILE A 325 -3.03 -0.67 -29.88
CA ILE A 325 -2.91 -0.03 -28.57
C ILE A 325 -2.98 1.48 -28.80
N LEU A 326 -4.00 2.11 -28.27
CA LEU A 326 -4.10 3.56 -28.16
C LEU A 326 -3.40 4.02 -26.90
N GLN A 327 -2.54 5.01 -27.01
CA GLN A 327 -1.90 5.70 -25.89
C GLN A 327 -2.28 7.17 -25.96
N ILE A 328 -2.73 7.74 -24.83
CA ILE A 328 -2.95 9.18 -24.69
C ILE A 328 -2.06 9.74 -23.58
N LYS A 329 -1.65 10.99 -23.75
CA LYS A 329 -0.87 11.69 -22.76
C LYS A 329 -1.81 12.50 -21.86
N GLY A 330 -2.04 12.00 -20.64
CA GLY A 330 -2.70 12.73 -19.57
C GLY A 330 -1.76 13.74 -18.90
N GLU A 331 -2.28 14.54 -17.99
CA GLU A 331 -1.50 15.58 -17.30
C GLU A 331 -0.33 15.04 -16.46
N LYS A 332 -0.47 13.83 -15.89
CA LYS A 332 0.51 13.24 -14.96
C LYS A 332 1.04 11.86 -15.39
N HIS A 333 0.38 11.18 -16.34
CA HIS A 333 0.78 9.83 -16.81
C HIS A 333 0.18 9.54 -18.18
N LEU A 334 0.69 8.47 -18.80
CA LEU A 334 0.20 7.93 -20.05
C LEU A 334 -0.97 6.98 -19.75
N GLU A 335 -2.09 7.15 -20.44
CA GLU A 335 -3.20 6.21 -20.40
C GLU A 335 -3.23 5.37 -21.66
N THR A 336 -3.62 4.10 -21.55
CA THR A 336 -3.63 3.18 -22.67
C THR A 336 -4.95 2.42 -22.74
N ALA A 337 -5.43 2.19 -23.96
CA ALA A 337 -6.57 1.30 -24.22
C ALA A 337 -6.29 0.41 -25.42
N LYS A 338 -6.89 -0.78 -25.43
CA LYS A 338 -6.78 -1.73 -26.56
C LYS A 338 -8.06 -1.70 -27.38
N PHE A 339 -7.93 -1.70 -28.70
CA PHE A 339 -9.08 -1.82 -29.58
C PHE A 339 -8.74 -2.67 -30.82
N MET A 340 -9.79 -3.23 -31.43
CA MET A 340 -9.68 -4.08 -32.61
C MET A 340 -10.32 -3.39 -33.80
N VAL A 341 -9.65 -3.40 -34.97
CA VAL A 341 -10.17 -2.98 -36.28
C VAL A 341 -10.64 -4.21 -37.04
N LYS A 342 -11.90 -4.15 -37.58
CA LYS A 342 -12.55 -5.23 -38.37
C LYS A 342 -12.19 -5.23 -39.83
#